data_8ebed6c9f232c2edcc20b09da53f55fa
#
_entry.id   8ebed6c9f232c2edcc20b09da53f55fa
#
_cell.length_a   1.000
_cell.length_b   1.000
_cell.length_c   1.000
_cell.angle_alpha   90.00
_cell.angle_beta   90.00
_cell.angle_gamma   90.00
#
_symmetry.space_group_name_H-M   'P 1'
#
loop_
_entity.id
_entity.type
_entity.pdbx_description
1 polymer ?
#
loop_
_entity_poly.entity_id
_entity_poly.type
_entity_poly.pdbx_seq_one_letter_code
_entity_poly.pdbx_strand_id
1 'polypeptide(L)'
;MTAQIRPGPAPAGTLAAPPSKSMAHRAVLCAALADGESRLANLAHSQDIDATLGAAAAFGARVEAGESAARITGAHPLRAPQAPVDCCESGSTLRFLIPLAALTGRPVTFTGRGRLMQRPQSVYQELFNARGLRFEQGDGVLTAAGPLAPGAFELAGDVSSQFVSGLLFALPLLGGESTLRLRPPVESRSYIEMTRAAQRHFGVESRWLDENTLAVPGGQVYRPQEMAIEGDWSQAAFPAVLGALAGEVTVAGLEAGTLQGDAVILDILRRCGGRAEQTPAGFRFAKGALRGVEIDLADCPDLGPILMVLGLFCEGETVIRNAGRLRLKESDRIAAMEQELRKFGGDIRSDGGTVTVRRSALHPPAGPLWGHNDHRVVMSLTVLAAAAGLPAEIAGAEAVAKSWPGFFAAMRQLGVEVESYAG
;
A
#
# COMPACT_ATOMS: atom_id res chain seq x y z
N MET A 1 8.54 2.71 20.43
CA MET A 1 7.20 3.16 20.93
C MET A 1 6.36 1.94 21.25
N THR A 2 5.62 1.99 22.34
CA THR A 2 4.65 0.97 22.71
C THR A 2 3.25 1.57 22.67
N ALA A 3 2.28 0.86 22.12
CA ALA A 3 0.86 1.20 22.20
C ALA A 3 0.19 0.31 23.26
N GLN A 4 -0.51 0.93 24.19
CA GLN A 4 -1.29 0.26 25.23
C GLN A 4 -2.77 0.44 24.92
N ILE A 5 -3.46 -0.67 24.72
CA ILE A 5 -4.91 -0.73 24.50
C ILE A 5 -5.57 -1.20 25.78
N ARG A 6 -6.65 -0.54 26.19
CA ARG A 6 -7.46 -0.91 27.35
C ARG A 6 -8.89 -1.23 26.91
N PRO A 7 -9.60 -2.08 27.65
CA PRO A 7 -11.03 -2.25 27.46
C PRO A 7 -11.75 -0.90 27.55
N GLY A 8 -12.62 -0.63 26.60
CA GLY A 8 -13.34 0.64 26.50
C GLY A 8 -14.78 0.45 26.03
N PRO A 9 -15.51 1.53 25.76
CA PRO A 9 -16.86 1.48 25.19
C PRO A 9 -16.86 0.88 23.79
N ALA A 10 -18.04 0.52 23.31
CA ALA A 10 -18.20 0.10 21.91
C ALA A 10 -17.77 1.22 20.96
N PRO A 11 -16.89 0.94 19.97
CA PRO A 11 -16.43 1.96 19.05
C PRO A 11 -17.58 2.57 18.27
N ALA A 12 -17.62 3.91 18.22
CA ALA A 12 -18.67 4.63 17.53
C ALA A 12 -18.17 5.99 17.00
N GLY A 13 -18.86 6.52 15.98
CA GLY A 13 -18.58 7.85 15.48
C GLY A 13 -18.17 7.88 13.99
N THR A 14 -17.74 9.05 13.57
CA THR A 14 -17.31 9.31 12.19
C THR A 14 -15.86 9.77 12.19
N LEU A 15 -15.06 9.21 11.30
CA LEU A 15 -13.71 9.69 11.00
C LEU A 15 -13.53 9.91 9.50
N ALA A 16 -12.63 10.80 9.12
CA ALA A 16 -12.20 10.94 7.73
C ALA A 16 -11.14 9.86 7.41
N ALA A 17 -11.27 9.20 6.26
CA ALA A 17 -10.22 8.34 5.74
C ALA A 17 -8.95 9.18 5.51
N PRO A 18 -7.76 8.68 5.85
CA PRO A 18 -6.54 9.33 5.41
C PRO A 18 -6.43 9.28 3.88
N PRO A 19 -5.68 10.21 3.26
CA PRO A 19 -5.44 10.16 1.81
C PRO A 19 -4.77 8.87 1.38
N SER A 20 -5.15 8.36 0.21
CA SER A 20 -4.61 7.11 -0.35
C SER A 20 -3.12 7.22 -0.61
N LYS A 21 -2.33 6.49 0.18
CA LYS A 21 -0.88 6.40 0.00
C LYS A 21 -0.52 5.92 -1.41
N SER A 22 -1.23 4.91 -1.90
CA SER A 22 -0.99 4.32 -3.22
C SER A 22 -1.27 5.29 -4.37
N MET A 23 -2.31 6.14 -4.26
CA MET A 23 -2.58 7.18 -5.23
C MET A 23 -1.60 8.35 -5.09
N ALA A 24 -1.25 8.73 -3.86
CA ALA A 24 -0.30 9.80 -3.57
C ALA A 24 1.08 9.57 -4.20
N HIS A 25 1.65 8.37 -4.08
CA HIS A 25 2.90 8.02 -4.77
C HIS A 25 2.81 8.26 -6.28
N ARG A 26 1.70 7.88 -6.90
CA ARG A 26 1.46 8.02 -8.33
C ARG A 26 1.32 9.48 -8.75
N ALA A 27 0.54 10.22 -8.01
CA ALA A 27 0.32 11.66 -8.25
C ALA A 27 1.64 12.46 -8.12
N VAL A 28 2.42 12.19 -7.06
CA VAL A 28 3.73 12.83 -6.86
C VAL A 28 4.67 12.55 -8.03
N LEU A 29 4.75 11.30 -8.49
CA LEU A 29 5.63 10.95 -9.62
C LEU A 29 5.12 11.53 -10.94
N CYS A 30 3.83 11.48 -11.23
CA CYS A 30 3.29 12.13 -12.43
C CYS A 30 3.57 13.65 -12.42
N ALA A 31 3.40 14.32 -11.26
CA ALA A 31 3.73 15.73 -11.10
C ALA A 31 5.23 16.02 -11.24
N ALA A 32 6.09 15.12 -10.73
CA ALA A 32 7.54 15.26 -10.86
C ALA A 32 8.04 15.07 -12.31
N LEU A 33 7.31 14.33 -13.13
CA LEU A 33 7.59 14.10 -14.54
C LEU A 33 6.94 15.15 -15.46
N ALA A 34 6.04 15.99 -14.94
CA ALA A 34 5.29 16.95 -15.73
C ALA A 34 6.15 18.15 -16.20
N ASP A 35 5.82 18.67 -17.36
CA ASP A 35 6.43 19.90 -17.90
C ASP A 35 5.71 21.14 -17.35
N GLY A 36 5.99 21.47 -16.08
CA GLY A 36 5.42 22.60 -15.38
C GLY A 36 5.02 22.30 -13.93
N GLU A 37 4.30 23.25 -13.30
CA GLU A 37 3.87 23.17 -11.90
C GLU A 37 2.51 22.46 -11.77
N SER A 38 2.49 21.41 -10.93
CA SER A 38 1.28 20.69 -10.51
C SER A 38 0.96 20.99 -9.06
N ARG A 39 -0.33 20.87 -8.70
CA ARG A 39 -0.82 21.07 -7.33
C ARG A 39 -1.54 19.82 -6.85
N LEU A 40 -1.04 19.22 -5.78
CA LEU A 40 -1.63 18.06 -5.15
C LEU A 40 -2.28 18.49 -3.84
N ALA A 41 -3.58 18.28 -3.70
CA ALA A 41 -4.35 18.52 -2.49
C ALA A 41 -4.68 17.20 -1.78
N ASN A 42 -5.05 17.28 -0.50
CA ASN A 42 -5.32 16.12 0.35
C ASN A 42 -4.14 15.12 0.31
N LEU A 43 -2.93 15.63 0.48
CA LEU A 43 -1.70 14.83 0.51
C LEU A 43 -1.24 14.70 1.96
N ALA A 44 -1.34 13.51 2.53
CA ALA A 44 -0.86 13.27 3.89
C ALA A 44 0.62 12.91 3.89
N HIS A 45 1.35 13.49 4.84
CA HIS A 45 2.71 13.09 5.14
C HIS A 45 2.75 11.72 5.84
N SER A 46 3.63 10.87 5.36
CA SER A 46 4.05 9.62 5.99
C SER A 46 5.47 9.34 5.56
N GLN A 47 6.17 8.47 6.27
CA GLN A 47 7.56 8.15 5.91
C GLN A 47 7.70 7.71 4.44
N ASP A 48 6.74 6.95 3.92
CA ASP A 48 6.76 6.49 2.53
C ASP A 48 6.51 7.62 1.52
N ILE A 49 5.57 8.53 1.81
CA ILE A 49 5.28 9.67 0.93
C ILE A 49 6.41 10.68 0.95
N ASP A 50 6.96 10.97 2.12
CA ASP A 50 8.10 11.88 2.26
C ASP A 50 9.34 11.36 1.53
N ALA A 51 9.57 10.03 1.55
CA ALA A 51 10.60 9.40 0.72
C ALA A 51 10.38 9.62 -0.78
N THR A 52 9.11 9.57 -1.26
CA THR A 52 8.81 9.81 -2.67
C THR A 52 8.96 11.28 -3.05
N LEU A 53 8.54 12.21 -2.18
CA LEU A 53 8.75 13.65 -2.38
C LEU A 53 10.25 14.00 -2.43
N GLY A 54 11.02 13.47 -1.49
CA GLY A 54 12.49 13.63 -1.47
C GLY A 54 13.16 13.03 -2.69
N ALA A 55 12.72 11.87 -3.14
CA ALA A 55 13.22 11.23 -4.35
C ALA A 55 12.86 12.04 -5.61
N ALA A 56 11.63 12.56 -5.73
CA ALA A 56 11.24 13.46 -6.81
C ALA A 56 12.16 14.69 -6.89
N ALA A 57 12.47 15.29 -5.74
CA ALA A 57 13.41 16.40 -5.67
C ALA A 57 14.85 15.97 -6.08
N ALA A 58 15.31 14.80 -5.69
CA ALA A 58 16.61 14.27 -6.08
C ALA A 58 16.74 14.07 -7.60
N PHE A 59 15.64 13.69 -8.27
CA PHE A 59 15.57 13.59 -9.74
C PHE A 59 15.37 14.94 -10.45
N GLY A 60 15.35 16.04 -9.69
CA GLY A 60 15.40 17.41 -10.22
C GLY A 60 14.10 18.19 -10.17
N ALA A 61 13.02 17.61 -9.68
CA ALA A 61 11.77 18.35 -9.47
C ALA A 61 11.92 19.35 -8.30
N ARG A 62 11.25 20.49 -8.40
CA ARG A 62 11.12 21.42 -7.27
C ARG A 62 9.86 21.05 -6.49
N VAL A 63 10.04 20.67 -5.24
CA VAL A 63 8.96 20.23 -4.36
C VAL A 63 8.77 21.24 -3.23
N GLU A 64 7.55 21.78 -3.11
CA GLU A 64 7.11 22.63 -2.01
C GLU A 64 5.96 21.94 -1.30
N ALA A 65 6.28 21.17 -0.26
CA ALA A 65 5.31 20.41 0.51
C ALA A 65 4.83 21.23 1.72
N GLY A 66 3.50 21.33 1.86
CA GLY A 66 2.81 21.86 3.03
C GLY A 66 2.15 20.72 3.81
N GLU A 67 1.43 21.02 4.88
CA GLU A 67 0.85 20.04 5.81
C GLU A 67 -0.08 19.01 5.13
N SER A 68 -0.89 19.44 4.15
CA SER A 68 -1.87 18.56 3.46
C SER A 68 -1.92 18.77 1.94
N ALA A 69 -0.90 19.42 1.38
CA ALA A 69 -0.81 19.70 -0.04
C ALA A 69 0.65 19.85 -0.47
N ALA A 70 0.91 19.69 -1.78
CA ALA A 70 2.21 19.97 -2.35
C ALA A 70 2.09 20.69 -3.69
N ARG A 71 3.04 21.59 -3.97
CA ARG A 71 3.32 22.12 -5.30
C ARG A 71 4.59 21.46 -5.82
N ILE A 72 4.51 20.90 -7.01
CA ILE A 72 5.61 20.18 -7.63
C ILE A 72 5.81 20.72 -9.03
N THR A 73 6.94 21.38 -9.26
CA THR A 73 7.39 21.72 -10.62
C THR A 73 8.27 20.59 -11.10
N GLY A 74 7.81 19.89 -12.12
CA GLY A 74 8.50 18.68 -12.59
C GLY A 74 9.83 19.00 -13.28
N ALA A 75 10.66 17.96 -13.42
CA ALA A 75 11.94 18.00 -14.10
C ALA A 75 11.82 17.35 -15.48
N HIS A 76 11.94 18.15 -16.52
CA HIS A 76 11.95 17.67 -17.89
C HIS A 76 13.15 18.28 -18.67
N PRO A 77 14.18 17.50 -19.04
CA PRO A 77 14.38 16.07 -18.74
C PRO A 77 14.74 15.81 -17.26
N LEU A 78 14.54 14.56 -16.83
CA LEU A 78 14.97 14.09 -15.51
C LEU A 78 16.48 14.25 -15.32
N ARG A 79 16.89 14.59 -14.09
CA ARG A 79 18.30 14.71 -13.72
C ARG A 79 18.74 13.52 -12.89
N ALA A 80 19.95 13.04 -13.14
CA ALA A 80 20.55 12.04 -12.27
C ALA A 80 20.80 12.62 -10.88
N PRO A 81 20.34 11.97 -9.80
CA PRO A 81 20.67 12.37 -8.43
C PRO A 81 22.17 12.45 -8.19
N GLN A 82 22.60 13.44 -7.40
CA GLN A 82 24.03 13.64 -7.06
C GLN A 82 24.46 12.79 -5.85
N ALA A 83 23.52 12.27 -5.07
CA ALA A 83 23.73 11.41 -3.91
C ALA A 83 22.79 10.21 -3.98
N PRO A 84 23.05 9.14 -3.21
CA PRO A 84 22.13 8.02 -3.11
C PRO A 84 20.72 8.47 -2.70
N VAL A 85 19.70 7.91 -3.34
CA VAL A 85 18.28 8.19 -3.07
C VAL A 85 17.83 7.32 -1.92
N ASP A 86 17.50 7.91 -0.77
CA ASP A 86 16.96 7.18 0.38
C ASP A 86 15.45 6.91 0.16
N CYS A 87 15.13 5.66 -0.10
CA CYS A 87 13.74 5.21 -0.24
C CYS A 87 13.07 4.87 1.10
N CYS A 88 13.74 5.11 2.24
CA CYS A 88 13.29 4.68 3.56
C CYS A 88 12.91 3.18 3.56
N GLU A 89 11.66 2.83 3.85
CA GLU A 89 11.14 1.46 3.71
C GLU A 89 10.12 1.32 2.56
N SER A 90 9.98 2.35 1.73
CA SER A 90 8.98 2.42 0.67
C SER A 90 9.34 1.60 -0.56
N GLY A 91 8.70 0.43 -0.70
CA GLY A 91 8.81 -0.38 -1.91
C GLY A 91 8.27 0.31 -3.16
N SER A 92 7.25 1.16 -3.02
CA SER A 92 6.71 1.96 -4.13
C SER A 92 7.73 2.95 -4.64
N THR A 93 8.35 3.73 -3.75
CA THR A 93 9.39 4.70 -4.10
C THR A 93 10.52 4.02 -4.86
N LEU A 94 11.09 2.95 -4.30
CA LEU A 94 12.20 2.23 -4.92
C LEU A 94 11.81 1.70 -6.32
N ARG A 95 10.74 0.91 -6.40
CA ARG A 95 10.37 0.19 -7.64
C ARG A 95 9.86 1.11 -8.73
N PHE A 96 9.22 2.23 -8.38
CA PHE A 96 8.79 3.20 -9.39
C PHE A 96 9.94 3.97 -9.99
N LEU A 97 11.00 4.21 -9.22
CA LEU A 97 12.14 5.03 -9.65
C LEU A 97 13.23 4.26 -10.41
N ILE A 98 13.34 2.94 -10.22
CA ILE A 98 14.37 2.13 -10.91
C ILE A 98 14.32 2.31 -12.45
N PRO A 99 13.17 2.18 -13.13
CA PRO A 99 13.12 2.43 -14.57
C PRO A 99 13.37 3.89 -14.97
N LEU A 100 12.98 4.85 -14.12
CA LEU A 100 13.25 6.28 -14.33
C LEU A 100 14.75 6.60 -14.22
N ALA A 101 15.47 5.91 -13.33
CA ALA A 101 16.92 6.03 -13.22
C ALA A 101 17.60 5.68 -14.55
N ALA A 102 17.10 4.69 -15.28
CA ALA A 102 17.62 4.28 -16.58
C ALA A 102 17.39 5.31 -17.70
N LEU A 103 16.63 6.38 -17.45
CA LEU A 103 16.43 7.51 -18.38
C LEU A 103 17.45 8.66 -18.15
N THR A 104 18.16 8.68 -17.02
CA THR A 104 19.01 9.83 -16.63
C THR A 104 20.38 9.84 -17.32
N GLY A 105 20.75 8.77 -18.04
CA GLY A 105 22.05 8.60 -18.70
C GLY A 105 23.23 8.39 -17.75
N ARG A 106 23.00 8.29 -16.43
CA ARG A 106 24.03 8.06 -15.39
C ARG A 106 23.56 7.00 -14.39
N PRO A 107 24.48 6.29 -13.73
CA PRO A 107 24.11 5.39 -12.64
C PRO A 107 23.45 6.14 -11.49
N VAL A 108 22.34 5.58 -10.98
CA VAL A 108 21.63 6.06 -9.80
C VAL A 108 21.69 4.99 -8.73
N THR A 109 22.10 5.37 -7.53
CA THR A 109 22.15 4.48 -6.36
C THR A 109 20.97 4.77 -5.45
N PHE A 110 20.30 3.71 -5.02
CA PHE A 110 19.20 3.73 -4.07
C PHE A 110 19.63 3.09 -2.76
N THR A 111 19.17 3.64 -1.65
CA THR A 111 19.32 3.08 -0.31
C THR A 111 17.95 2.87 0.32
N GLY A 112 17.91 2.08 1.37
CA GLY A 112 16.66 1.84 2.12
C GLY A 112 16.95 1.30 3.50
N ARG A 113 15.89 1.23 4.31
CA ARG A 113 15.94 0.78 5.71
C ARG A 113 15.10 -0.48 5.89
N GLY A 114 15.17 -1.08 7.08
CA GLY A 114 14.44 -2.29 7.40
C GLY A 114 14.72 -3.41 6.39
N ARG A 115 13.66 -4.04 5.90
CA ARG A 115 13.77 -5.13 4.91
C ARG A 115 13.77 -4.66 3.45
N LEU A 116 13.69 -3.35 3.15
CA LEU A 116 13.49 -2.88 1.78
C LEU A 116 14.53 -3.43 0.81
N MET A 117 15.81 -3.35 1.17
CA MET A 117 16.90 -3.78 0.30
C MET A 117 17.07 -5.31 0.25
N GLN A 118 16.35 -6.05 1.11
CA GLN A 118 16.29 -7.52 1.10
C GLN A 118 15.07 -8.06 0.32
N ARG A 119 14.08 -7.18 0.03
CA ARG A 119 12.90 -7.58 -0.75
C ARG A 119 13.30 -7.90 -2.17
N PRO A 120 12.71 -8.94 -2.80
CA PRO A 120 13.08 -9.36 -4.15
C PRO A 120 12.96 -8.22 -5.17
N GLN A 121 14.01 -8.02 -5.97
CA GLN A 121 14.05 -7.15 -7.12
C GLN A 121 14.37 -7.95 -8.41
N SER A 122 14.26 -9.27 -8.35
CA SER A 122 14.59 -10.19 -9.46
C SER A 122 13.89 -9.82 -10.76
N VAL A 123 12.65 -9.34 -10.70
CA VAL A 123 11.89 -8.91 -11.89
C VAL A 123 12.63 -7.84 -12.69
N TYR A 124 13.15 -6.80 -12.01
CA TYR A 124 13.97 -5.79 -12.69
C TYR A 124 15.37 -6.27 -12.98
N GLN A 125 15.96 -7.09 -12.13
CA GLN A 125 17.29 -7.65 -12.39
C GLN A 125 17.28 -8.47 -13.69
N GLU A 126 16.31 -9.35 -13.87
CA GLU A 126 16.15 -10.13 -15.11
C GLU A 126 15.94 -9.23 -16.33
N LEU A 127 15.05 -8.23 -16.21
CA LEU A 127 14.75 -7.30 -17.29
C LEU A 127 15.97 -6.46 -17.69
N PHE A 128 16.68 -5.90 -16.73
CA PHE A 128 17.87 -5.07 -16.99
C PHE A 128 18.99 -5.90 -17.58
N ASN A 129 19.24 -7.10 -17.05
CA ASN A 129 20.25 -8.02 -17.58
C ASN A 129 19.94 -8.45 -19.02
N ALA A 130 18.68 -8.79 -19.33
CA ALA A 130 18.25 -9.17 -20.67
C ALA A 130 18.43 -8.04 -21.69
N ARG A 131 18.47 -6.78 -21.23
CA ARG A 131 18.68 -5.58 -22.05
C ARG A 131 20.11 -5.05 -22.02
N GLY A 132 21.03 -5.72 -21.32
CA GLY A 132 22.41 -5.25 -21.15
C GLY A 132 22.53 -3.96 -20.34
N LEU A 133 21.55 -3.66 -19.49
CA LEU A 133 21.54 -2.50 -18.62
C LEU A 133 22.17 -2.84 -17.27
N ARG A 134 22.72 -1.84 -16.59
CA ARG A 134 23.32 -2.02 -15.28
C ARG A 134 22.25 -2.19 -14.21
N PHE A 135 22.34 -3.27 -13.45
CA PHE A 135 21.54 -3.53 -12.25
C PHE A 135 22.40 -4.30 -11.23
N GLU A 136 22.73 -3.64 -10.14
CA GLU A 136 23.58 -4.19 -9.09
C GLU A 136 22.86 -4.02 -7.75
N GLN A 137 22.64 -5.10 -7.03
CA GLN A 137 22.05 -5.08 -5.69
C GLN A 137 22.97 -5.84 -4.74
N GLY A 138 23.41 -5.18 -3.67
CA GLY A 138 24.29 -5.75 -2.63
C GLY A 138 24.62 -4.72 -1.57
N ASP A 139 25.10 -5.16 -0.42
CA ASP A 139 25.56 -4.32 0.68
C ASP A 139 24.58 -3.22 1.12
N GLY A 140 23.27 -3.52 1.06
CA GLY A 140 22.23 -2.57 1.45
C GLY A 140 21.93 -1.46 0.44
N VAL A 141 22.47 -1.55 -0.78
CA VAL A 141 22.25 -0.58 -1.86
C VAL A 141 21.80 -1.27 -3.15
N LEU A 142 21.17 -0.50 -4.03
CA LEU A 142 20.84 -0.91 -5.38
C LEU A 142 21.28 0.17 -6.36
N THR A 143 22.04 -0.20 -7.39
CA THR A 143 22.45 0.74 -8.45
C THR A 143 21.85 0.30 -9.78
N ALA A 144 21.20 1.23 -10.46
CA ALA A 144 20.59 1.03 -11.77
C ALA A 144 21.06 2.11 -12.76
N ALA A 145 21.27 1.71 -14.01
CA ALA A 145 21.61 2.63 -15.10
C ALA A 145 21.10 2.12 -16.44
N GLY A 146 20.81 3.10 -17.33
CA GLY A 146 20.38 2.89 -18.70
C GLY A 146 21.52 2.96 -19.73
N PRO A 147 21.19 3.25 -20.99
CA PRO A 147 19.92 3.85 -21.43
C PRO A 147 18.80 2.81 -21.67
N LEU A 148 17.62 3.06 -21.09
CA LEU A 148 16.43 2.27 -21.42
C LEU A 148 15.95 2.65 -22.83
N ALA A 149 15.74 1.66 -23.68
CA ALA A 149 15.23 1.84 -25.03
C ALA A 149 13.81 1.29 -25.16
N PRO A 150 12.98 1.86 -26.08
CA PRO A 150 11.64 1.34 -26.37
C PRO A 150 11.68 -0.08 -26.91
N GLY A 151 10.54 -0.77 -26.94
CA GLY A 151 10.39 -2.11 -27.49
C GLY A 151 9.52 -3.03 -26.63
N ALA A 152 9.69 -4.34 -26.78
CA ALA A 152 8.93 -5.33 -26.04
C ALA A 152 9.54 -5.60 -24.66
N PHE A 153 8.69 -5.56 -23.65
CA PHE A 153 9.02 -5.88 -22.26
C PHE A 153 8.15 -7.05 -21.79
N GLU A 154 8.72 -7.94 -21.01
CA GLU A 154 7.98 -9.03 -20.39
C GLU A 154 8.32 -9.09 -18.90
N LEU A 155 7.31 -9.17 -18.03
CA LEU A 155 7.43 -9.27 -16.58
C LEU A 155 6.57 -10.39 -16.02
N ALA A 156 6.99 -10.95 -14.87
CA ALA A 156 6.12 -11.79 -14.05
C ALA A 156 4.98 -10.96 -13.48
N GLY A 157 3.73 -11.44 -13.62
CA GLY A 157 2.53 -10.74 -13.16
C GLY A 157 2.17 -10.97 -11.69
N ASP A 158 2.78 -11.96 -11.06
CA ASP A 158 2.45 -12.47 -9.72
C ASP A 158 3.37 -12.00 -8.59
N VAL A 159 4.43 -11.27 -8.89
CA VAL A 159 5.38 -10.79 -7.86
C VAL A 159 4.92 -9.49 -7.22
N SER A 160 4.74 -8.44 -8.01
CA SER A 160 4.24 -7.14 -7.56
C SER A 160 3.87 -6.23 -8.72
N SER A 161 2.70 -5.63 -8.69
CA SER A 161 2.26 -4.60 -9.63
C SER A 161 3.14 -3.33 -9.62
N GLN A 162 3.98 -3.15 -8.59
CA GLN A 162 4.90 -2.02 -8.51
C GLN A 162 5.97 -2.06 -9.63
N PHE A 163 6.38 -3.24 -10.09
CA PHE A 163 7.30 -3.37 -11.21
C PHE A 163 6.66 -2.90 -12.53
N VAL A 164 5.39 -3.26 -12.72
CA VAL A 164 4.59 -2.80 -13.87
C VAL A 164 4.43 -1.28 -13.84
N SER A 165 4.03 -0.76 -12.67
CA SER A 165 3.82 0.69 -12.47
C SER A 165 5.09 1.49 -12.72
N GLY A 166 6.25 1.01 -12.25
CA GLY A 166 7.53 1.68 -12.49
C GLY A 166 7.86 1.79 -13.99
N LEU A 167 7.67 0.72 -14.77
CA LEU A 167 7.83 0.79 -16.21
C LEU A 167 6.82 1.73 -16.85
N LEU A 168 5.56 1.71 -16.43
CA LEU A 168 4.53 2.60 -16.96
C LEU A 168 4.90 4.08 -16.79
N PHE A 169 5.59 4.48 -15.71
CA PHE A 169 6.09 5.85 -15.57
C PHE A 169 7.19 6.20 -16.56
N ALA A 170 8.06 5.24 -16.92
CA ALA A 170 9.23 5.48 -17.74
C ALA A 170 8.97 5.34 -19.25
N LEU A 171 8.21 4.31 -19.67
CA LEU A 171 8.04 3.97 -21.06
C LEU A 171 7.42 5.08 -21.94
N PRO A 172 6.43 5.88 -21.44
CA PRO A 172 5.88 6.99 -22.23
C PRO A 172 6.89 8.06 -22.61
N LEU A 173 7.97 8.21 -21.84
CA LEU A 173 9.02 9.22 -22.07
C LEU A 173 10.05 8.79 -23.12
N LEU A 174 10.04 7.54 -23.56
CA LEU A 174 10.93 7.02 -24.58
C LEU A 174 10.50 7.49 -25.97
N GLY A 175 11.45 7.58 -26.91
CA GLY A 175 11.20 8.07 -28.26
C GLY A 175 10.41 7.14 -29.20
N GLY A 176 9.96 5.97 -28.75
CA GLY A 176 9.24 4.99 -29.56
C GLY A 176 8.21 4.19 -28.74
N GLU A 177 7.34 3.48 -29.43
CA GLU A 177 6.31 2.64 -28.83
C GLU A 177 6.93 1.45 -28.07
N SER A 178 6.33 1.10 -26.95
CA SER A 178 6.68 -0.08 -26.16
C SER A 178 5.47 -0.96 -25.91
N THR A 179 5.70 -2.27 -25.77
CA THR A 179 4.70 -3.23 -25.30
C THR A 179 5.17 -3.83 -23.98
N LEU A 180 4.25 -3.99 -23.06
CA LEU A 180 4.51 -4.58 -21.74
C LEU A 180 3.61 -5.79 -21.57
N ARG A 181 4.18 -6.99 -21.70
CA ARG A 181 3.50 -8.27 -21.49
C ARG A 181 3.69 -8.75 -20.08
N LEU A 182 2.60 -9.13 -19.44
CA LEU A 182 2.56 -9.71 -18.10
C LEU A 182 2.36 -11.23 -18.20
N ARG A 183 3.26 -12.00 -17.65
CA ARG A 183 3.11 -13.46 -17.59
C ARG A 183 2.08 -13.80 -16.50
N PRO A 184 1.02 -14.57 -16.84
CA PRO A 184 0.02 -14.97 -15.83
C PRO A 184 0.61 -15.87 -14.71
N PRO A 185 -0.04 -15.86 -13.52
CA PRO A 185 -1.21 -15.05 -13.17
C PRO A 185 -0.85 -13.57 -12.99
N VAL A 186 -1.79 -12.67 -13.34
CA VAL A 186 -1.63 -11.23 -13.12
C VAL A 186 -2.40 -10.84 -11.88
N GLU A 187 -1.69 -10.48 -10.84
CA GLU A 187 -2.24 -10.07 -9.55
C GLU A 187 -2.11 -8.57 -9.31
N SER A 188 -2.97 -8.01 -8.46
CA SER A 188 -3.01 -6.57 -8.17
C SER A 188 -3.23 -5.70 -9.42
N ARG A 189 -4.10 -6.15 -10.31
CA ARG A 189 -4.46 -5.43 -11.53
C ARG A 189 -5.03 -4.04 -11.24
N SER A 190 -5.79 -3.90 -10.17
CA SER A 190 -6.30 -2.63 -9.67
C SER A 190 -5.20 -1.57 -9.50
N TYR A 191 -4.04 -1.94 -8.98
CA TYR A 191 -2.91 -1.01 -8.82
C TYR A 191 -2.25 -0.60 -10.16
N ILE A 192 -2.32 -1.47 -11.19
CA ILE A 192 -1.91 -1.10 -12.55
C ILE A 192 -2.89 -0.06 -13.10
N GLU A 193 -4.19 -0.29 -12.93
CA GLU A 193 -5.22 0.66 -13.36
C GLU A 193 -5.15 1.99 -12.62
N MET A 194 -4.84 1.99 -11.33
CA MET A 194 -4.55 3.23 -10.57
C MET A 194 -3.38 4.01 -11.19
N THR A 195 -2.32 3.32 -11.63
CA THR A 195 -1.19 3.97 -12.31
C THR A 195 -1.62 4.58 -13.64
N ARG A 196 -2.35 3.82 -14.44
CA ARG A 196 -2.87 4.29 -15.73
C ARG A 196 -3.86 5.46 -15.57
N ALA A 197 -4.69 5.43 -14.54
CA ALA A 197 -5.62 6.52 -14.24
C ALA A 197 -4.89 7.80 -13.83
N ALA A 198 -3.88 7.69 -12.94
CA ALA A 198 -3.03 8.83 -12.60
C ALA A 198 -2.31 9.38 -13.83
N GLN A 199 -1.71 8.53 -14.67
CA GLN A 199 -1.06 8.94 -15.91
C GLN A 199 -2.03 9.65 -16.86
N ARG A 200 -3.24 9.10 -17.05
CA ARG A 200 -4.28 9.71 -17.89
C ARG A 200 -4.68 11.09 -17.39
N HIS A 201 -4.80 11.28 -16.08
CA HIS A 201 -5.06 12.59 -15.50
C HIS A 201 -3.96 13.60 -15.86
N PHE A 202 -2.71 13.14 -15.94
CA PHE A 202 -1.56 13.95 -16.37
C PHE A 202 -1.29 13.91 -17.89
N GLY A 203 -2.25 13.46 -18.69
CA GLY A 203 -2.20 13.49 -20.15
C GLY A 203 -1.37 12.41 -20.83
N VAL A 204 -1.04 11.33 -20.10
CA VAL A 204 -0.27 10.19 -20.62
C VAL A 204 -1.16 8.95 -20.69
N GLU A 205 -1.10 8.25 -21.82
CA GLU A 205 -1.99 7.13 -22.09
C GLU A 205 -1.22 5.81 -22.36
N SER A 206 -1.87 4.74 -21.98
CA SER A 206 -1.54 3.36 -22.36
C SER A 206 -2.82 2.58 -22.58
N ARG A 207 -2.78 1.50 -23.35
CA ARG A 207 -3.98 0.71 -23.62
C ARG A 207 -3.69 -0.79 -23.53
N TRP A 208 -4.65 -1.55 -23.04
CA TRP A 208 -4.60 -3.00 -23.14
C TRP A 208 -4.82 -3.42 -24.60
N LEU A 209 -3.93 -4.27 -25.12
CA LEU A 209 -4.08 -4.95 -26.41
C LEU A 209 -4.86 -6.26 -26.25
N ASP A 210 -4.62 -6.93 -25.13
CA ASP A 210 -5.29 -8.13 -24.68
C ASP A 210 -5.30 -8.16 -23.15
N GLU A 211 -5.69 -9.28 -22.54
CA GLU A 211 -5.79 -9.41 -21.06
C GLU A 211 -4.46 -9.17 -20.34
N ASN A 212 -3.32 -9.39 -21.00
CA ASN A 212 -2.02 -9.42 -20.34
C ASN A 212 -0.98 -8.51 -21.00
N THR A 213 -1.32 -7.80 -22.08
CA THR A 213 -0.38 -6.97 -22.85
C THR A 213 -0.85 -5.53 -22.92
N LEU A 214 -0.01 -4.61 -22.45
CA LEU A 214 -0.20 -3.16 -22.59
C LEU A 214 0.62 -2.61 -23.74
N ALA A 215 0.03 -1.77 -24.56
CA ALA A 215 0.74 -0.88 -25.48
C ALA A 215 0.95 0.48 -24.79
N VAL A 216 2.17 0.97 -24.84
CA VAL A 216 2.58 2.26 -24.28
C VAL A 216 3.21 3.09 -25.40
N PRO A 217 2.47 4.02 -26.00
CA PRO A 217 3.04 4.95 -26.97
C PRO A 217 4.17 5.76 -26.33
N GLY A 218 5.24 5.97 -27.05
CA GLY A 218 6.36 6.80 -26.62
C GLY A 218 6.22 8.25 -27.07
N GLY A 219 7.18 9.09 -26.68
CA GLY A 219 7.19 10.52 -27.01
C GLY A 219 6.08 11.32 -26.33
N GLN A 220 5.48 10.78 -25.27
CA GLN A 220 4.45 11.46 -24.51
C GLN A 220 5.06 12.41 -23.46
N VAL A 221 4.33 13.43 -23.11
CA VAL A 221 4.72 14.44 -22.12
C VAL A 221 3.67 14.49 -21.01
N TYR A 222 4.10 14.31 -19.77
CA TYR A 222 3.25 14.55 -18.63
C TYR A 222 2.94 16.05 -18.54
N ARG A 223 1.67 16.39 -18.39
CA ARG A 223 1.19 17.77 -18.32
C ARG A 223 0.88 18.15 -16.87
N PRO A 224 1.22 19.37 -16.42
CA PRO A 224 0.91 19.78 -15.05
C PRO A 224 -0.59 19.77 -14.79
N GLN A 225 -0.98 19.35 -13.58
CA GLN A 225 -2.37 19.18 -13.19
C GLN A 225 -2.62 19.61 -11.74
N GLU A 226 -3.87 19.89 -11.44
CA GLU A 226 -4.39 19.92 -10.08
C GLU A 226 -5.08 18.58 -9.78
N MET A 227 -4.73 17.95 -8.66
CA MET A 227 -5.30 16.67 -8.25
C MET A 227 -5.49 16.62 -6.75
N ALA A 228 -6.69 16.26 -6.30
CA ALA A 228 -6.96 15.89 -4.92
C ALA A 228 -6.80 14.37 -4.75
N ILE A 229 -6.07 13.96 -3.72
CA ILE A 229 -5.89 12.54 -3.43
C ILE A 229 -7.14 12.00 -2.74
N GLU A 230 -7.71 10.94 -3.29
CA GLU A 230 -8.88 10.24 -2.72
C GLU A 230 -8.56 9.57 -1.37
N GLY A 231 -9.58 9.23 -0.58
CA GLY A 231 -9.43 8.50 0.68
C GLY A 231 -8.90 7.09 0.47
N ASP A 232 -8.13 6.59 1.43
CA ASP A 232 -7.44 5.30 1.39
C ASP A 232 -8.35 4.17 1.88
N TRP A 233 -8.81 3.31 0.97
CA TRP A 233 -9.62 2.15 1.30
C TRP A 233 -8.85 1.08 2.09
N SER A 234 -7.55 0.96 1.88
CA SER A 234 -6.76 -0.02 2.62
C SER A 234 -6.57 0.38 4.09
N GLN A 235 -6.51 1.69 4.37
CA GLN A 235 -6.49 2.21 5.74
C GLN A 235 -7.90 2.21 6.35
N ALA A 236 -8.91 2.58 5.56
CA ALA A 236 -10.32 2.56 5.98
C ALA A 236 -10.80 1.16 6.39
N ALA A 237 -10.17 0.10 5.91
CA ALA A 237 -10.50 -1.27 6.29
C ALA A 237 -10.34 -1.53 7.80
N PHE A 238 -9.42 -0.86 8.49
CA PHE A 238 -9.24 -1.03 9.94
C PHE A 238 -10.44 -0.52 10.74
N PRO A 239 -10.88 0.75 10.63
CA PRO A 239 -12.09 1.21 11.28
C PRO A 239 -13.36 0.53 10.75
N ALA A 240 -13.40 0.12 9.48
CA ALA A 240 -14.52 -0.62 8.92
C ALA A 240 -14.71 -1.98 9.62
N VAL A 241 -13.64 -2.75 9.77
CA VAL A 241 -13.67 -4.03 10.50
C VAL A 241 -13.98 -3.78 11.97
N LEU A 242 -13.39 -2.76 12.62
CA LEU A 242 -13.70 -2.41 14.00
C LEU A 242 -15.20 -2.17 14.21
N GLY A 243 -15.83 -1.37 13.34
CA GLY A 243 -17.28 -1.14 13.36
C GLY A 243 -18.09 -2.42 13.18
N ALA A 244 -17.72 -3.25 12.22
CA ALA A 244 -18.41 -4.51 11.93
C ALA A 244 -18.28 -5.54 13.06
N LEU A 245 -17.19 -5.49 13.86
CA LEU A 245 -16.94 -6.40 14.97
C LEU A 245 -17.59 -5.94 16.28
N ALA A 246 -17.50 -4.67 16.61
CA ALA A 246 -17.75 -4.23 17.99
C ALA A 246 -18.68 -3.01 18.14
N GLY A 247 -18.99 -2.29 17.06
CA GLY A 247 -19.72 -1.03 17.20
C GLY A 247 -20.46 -0.57 15.95
N GLU A 248 -20.44 0.75 15.74
CA GLU A 248 -20.93 1.40 14.51
C GLU A 248 -20.00 2.56 14.16
N VAL A 249 -19.31 2.46 13.03
CA VAL A 249 -18.32 3.44 12.57
C VAL A 249 -18.68 3.93 11.19
N THR A 250 -18.59 5.25 10.97
CA THR A 250 -18.70 5.85 9.62
C THR A 250 -17.32 6.36 9.20
N VAL A 251 -16.91 6.01 7.98
CA VAL A 251 -15.69 6.51 7.36
C VAL A 251 -16.05 7.45 6.21
N ALA A 252 -15.73 8.72 6.37
CA ALA A 252 -15.95 9.76 5.38
C ALA A 252 -14.77 9.89 4.42
N GLY A 253 -14.97 10.56 3.28
CA GLY A 253 -13.91 10.85 2.30
C GLY A 253 -13.51 9.70 1.40
N LEU A 254 -14.26 8.60 1.43
CA LEU A 254 -14.08 7.46 0.52
C LEU A 254 -14.93 7.61 -0.73
N GLU A 255 -14.39 7.22 -1.88
CA GLU A 255 -15.11 7.23 -3.16
C GLU A 255 -15.65 5.84 -3.50
N ALA A 256 -16.93 5.76 -3.91
CA ALA A 256 -17.57 4.50 -4.29
C ALA A 256 -17.04 3.94 -5.62
N GLY A 257 -16.68 4.82 -6.56
CA GLY A 257 -16.17 4.47 -7.89
C GLY A 257 -14.65 4.35 -7.98
N THR A 258 -13.97 4.17 -6.86
CA THR A 258 -12.50 4.08 -6.79
C THR A 258 -11.94 2.90 -7.56
N LEU A 259 -10.71 3.04 -8.04
CA LEU A 259 -9.92 1.93 -8.60
C LEU A 259 -9.11 1.17 -7.54
N GLN A 260 -9.17 1.57 -6.27
CA GLN A 260 -8.48 0.87 -5.19
C GLN A 260 -9.10 -0.52 -4.98
N GLY A 261 -8.32 -1.58 -5.21
CA GLY A 261 -8.80 -2.97 -5.03
C GLY A 261 -9.26 -3.26 -3.61
N ASP A 262 -8.71 -2.54 -2.64
CA ASP A 262 -9.06 -2.68 -1.22
C ASP A 262 -10.50 -2.22 -0.88
N ALA A 263 -11.19 -1.51 -1.79
CA ALA A 263 -12.62 -1.19 -1.65
C ALA A 263 -13.51 -2.44 -1.58
N VAL A 264 -13.00 -3.60 -1.99
CA VAL A 264 -13.64 -4.91 -1.86
C VAL A 264 -13.96 -5.27 -0.39
N ILE A 265 -13.33 -4.59 0.60
CA ILE A 265 -13.69 -4.75 2.02
C ILE A 265 -15.17 -4.53 2.27
N LEU A 266 -15.81 -3.64 1.52
CA LEU A 266 -17.25 -3.39 1.58
C LEU A 266 -18.05 -4.65 1.26
N ASP A 267 -17.70 -5.36 0.19
CA ASP A 267 -18.33 -6.62 -0.21
C ASP A 267 -17.98 -7.75 0.77
N ILE A 268 -16.72 -7.85 1.16
CA ILE A 268 -16.29 -8.88 2.12
C ILE A 268 -17.10 -8.78 3.42
N LEU A 269 -17.23 -7.60 3.99
CA LEU A 269 -18.00 -7.40 5.22
C LEU A 269 -19.48 -7.76 5.04
N ARG A 270 -20.09 -7.41 3.92
CA ARG A 270 -21.48 -7.80 3.60
C ARG A 270 -21.64 -9.33 3.47
N ARG A 271 -20.74 -9.98 2.77
CA ARG A 271 -20.74 -11.45 2.61
C ARG A 271 -20.54 -12.14 3.95
N CYS A 272 -19.72 -11.59 4.83
CA CYS A 272 -19.58 -12.08 6.19
C CYS A 272 -20.83 -11.85 7.06
N GLY A 273 -21.80 -11.03 6.66
CA GLY A 273 -22.99 -10.71 7.44
C GLY A 273 -22.87 -9.45 8.30
N GLY A 274 -21.79 -8.68 8.14
CA GLY A 274 -21.66 -7.34 8.68
C GLY A 274 -22.53 -6.33 7.93
N ARG A 275 -22.87 -5.24 8.58
CA ARG A 275 -23.59 -4.15 7.94
C ARG A 275 -22.57 -3.17 7.36
N ALA A 276 -22.62 -2.98 6.04
CA ALA A 276 -21.72 -2.06 5.34
C ALA A 276 -22.52 -1.37 4.23
N GLU A 277 -22.72 -0.06 4.37
CA GLU A 277 -23.57 0.72 3.48
C GLU A 277 -23.01 2.12 3.21
N GLN A 278 -23.32 2.65 2.05
CA GLN A 278 -23.03 4.03 1.70
C GLN A 278 -24.12 4.94 2.27
N THR A 279 -23.71 6.04 2.89
CA THR A 279 -24.59 7.08 3.44
C THR A 279 -24.13 8.46 2.95
N PRO A 280 -24.93 9.51 3.14
CA PRO A 280 -24.47 10.88 2.82
C PRO A 280 -23.22 11.33 3.60
N ALA A 281 -22.96 10.73 4.78
CA ALA A 281 -21.80 11.04 5.62
C ALA A 281 -20.54 10.22 5.27
N GLY A 282 -20.65 9.23 4.39
CA GLY A 282 -19.57 8.31 4.03
C GLY A 282 -20.04 6.85 4.04
N PHE A 283 -19.14 5.93 4.30
CA PHE A 283 -19.46 4.50 4.42
C PHE A 283 -19.61 4.12 5.88
N ARG A 284 -20.78 3.59 6.23
CA ARG A 284 -21.12 3.12 7.59
C ARG A 284 -20.91 1.62 7.68
N PHE A 285 -20.23 1.20 8.76
CA PHE A 285 -19.93 -0.18 9.10
C PHE A 285 -20.44 -0.48 10.50
N ALA A 286 -21.26 -1.51 10.64
CA ALA A 286 -21.84 -1.85 11.91
C ALA A 286 -21.91 -3.37 12.13
N LYS A 287 -22.00 -3.74 13.41
CA LYS A 287 -22.04 -5.13 13.86
C LYS A 287 -23.19 -5.90 13.21
N GLY A 288 -22.89 -7.15 12.83
CA GLY A 288 -23.83 -8.12 12.30
C GLY A 288 -23.57 -9.52 12.83
N ALA A 289 -24.33 -10.49 12.35
CA ALA A 289 -24.11 -11.91 12.63
C ALA A 289 -23.03 -12.43 11.67
N LEU A 290 -21.77 -12.35 12.09
CA LEU A 290 -20.63 -12.64 11.25
C LEU A 290 -20.43 -14.14 11.05
N ARG A 291 -20.18 -14.54 9.80
CA ARG A 291 -19.85 -15.90 9.39
C ARG A 291 -18.61 -15.92 8.50
N GLY A 292 -17.86 -17.01 8.58
CA GLY A 292 -16.70 -17.23 7.74
C GLY A 292 -17.06 -17.33 6.26
N VAL A 293 -16.17 -16.82 5.42
CA VAL A 293 -16.30 -16.83 3.96
C VAL A 293 -14.94 -17.11 3.31
N GLU A 294 -14.96 -17.50 2.06
CA GLU A 294 -13.76 -17.56 1.25
C GLU A 294 -13.46 -16.17 0.66
N ILE A 295 -12.19 -15.74 0.77
CA ILE A 295 -11.69 -14.43 0.34
C ILE A 295 -10.46 -14.64 -0.56
N ASP A 296 -10.44 -13.98 -1.70
CA ASP A 296 -9.29 -13.95 -2.59
C ASP A 296 -8.50 -12.64 -2.39
N LEU A 297 -7.20 -12.75 -2.09
CA LEU A 297 -6.30 -11.60 -1.90
C LEU A 297 -5.53 -11.19 -3.15
N ALA A 298 -5.76 -11.81 -4.29
CA ALA A 298 -5.02 -11.52 -5.51
C ALA A 298 -4.98 -10.02 -5.85
N ASP A 299 -6.10 -9.29 -5.67
CA ASP A 299 -6.19 -7.87 -5.96
C ASP A 299 -6.21 -6.94 -4.73
N CYS A 300 -6.27 -7.48 -3.52
CA CYS A 300 -6.33 -6.72 -2.27
C CYS A 300 -5.38 -7.23 -1.16
N PRO A 301 -4.08 -7.47 -1.47
CA PRO A 301 -3.16 -8.11 -0.53
C PRO A 301 -2.99 -7.32 0.77
N ASP A 302 -3.22 -6.03 0.72
CA ASP A 302 -3.03 -5.16 1.88
C ASP A 302 -4.13 -5.32 2.95
N LEU A 303 -5.25 -5.94 2.62
CA LEU A 303 -6.29 -6.31 3.56
C LEU A 303 -5.96 -7.58 4.38
N GLY A 304 -4.97 -8.39 3.97
CA GLY A 304 -4.67 -9.68 4.59
C GLY A 304 -4.66 -9.66 6.13
N PRO A 305 -3.85 -8.84 6.79
CA PRO A 305 -3.76 -8.81 8.25
C PRO A 305 -5.08 -8.50 8.96
N ILE A 306 -5.84 -7.52 8.48
CA ILE A 306 -7.11 -7.16 9.11
C ILE A 306 -8.22 -8.20 8.85
N LEU A 307 -8.16 -8.90 7.72
CA LEU A 307 -9.08 -10.01 7.41
C LEU A 307 -8.80 -11.25 8.26
N MET A 308 -7.54 -11.49 8.66
CA MET A 308 -7.21 -12.51 9.64
C MET A 308 -7.83 -12.20 11.00
N VAL A 309 -7.85 -10.93 11.40
CA VAL A 309 -8.55 -10.48 12.62
C VAL A 309 -10.07 -10.69 12.46
N LEU A 310 -10.67 -10.27 11.36
CA LEU A 310 -12.10 -10.49 11.08
C LEU A 310 -12.50 -11.96 11.25
N GLY A 311 -11.69 -12.88 10.69
CA GLY A 311 -11.94 -14.32 10.75
C GLY A 311 -12.06 -14.88 12.16
N LEU A 312 -11.34 -14.33 13.16
CA LEU A 312 -11.42 -14.78 14.55
C LEU A 312 -12.79 -14.55 15.21
N PHE A 313 -13.60 -13.66 14.64
CA PHE A 313 -14.94 -13.33 15.14
C PHE A 313 -16.06 -13.99 14.31
N CYS A 314 -15.75 -14.50 13.13
CA CYS A 314 -16.72 -15.09 12.23
C CYS A 314 -17.08 -16.52 12.62
N GLU A 315 -18.38 -16.85 12.67
CA GLU A 315 -18.85 -18.22 12.86
C GLU A 315 -18.34 -19.13 11.74
N GLY A 316 -17.82 -20.30 12.10
CA GLY A 316 -17.22 -21.23 11.14
C GLY A 316 -15.79 -20.86 10.76
N GLU A 317 -15.47 -20.98 9.49
CA GLU A 317 -14.10 -20.88 8.95
C GLU A 317 -14.02 -19.78 7.89
N THR A 318 -13.02 -18.90 8.02
CA THR A 318 -12.65 -17.93 6.99
C THR A 318 -11.40 -18.43 6.27
N VAL A 319 -11.50 -18.59 4.95
CA VAL A 319 -10.41 -19.08 4.10
C VAL A 319 -9.91 -17.94 3.22
N ILE A 320 -8.65 -17.55 3.39
CA ILE A 320 -8.02 -16.45 2.67
C ILE A 320 -7.02 -17.04 1.68
N ARG A 321 -7.35 -16.97 0.39
CA ARG A 321 -6.53 -17.51 -0.72
C ARG A 321 -5.62 -16.44 -1.31
N ASN A 322 -4.64 -16.90 -2.07
CA ASN A 322 -3.66 -16.04 -2.78
C ASN A 322 -2.91 -15.07 -1.84
N ALA A 323 -2.70 -15.51 -0.59
CA ALA A 323 -2.02 -14.72 0.44
C ALA A 323 -0.47 -14.80 0.37
N GLY A 324 0.10 -15.64 -0.48
CA GLY A 324 1.55 -15.94 -0.50
C GLY A 324 2.45 -14.70 -0.57
N ARG A 325 2.04 -13.67 -1.32
CA ARG A 325 2.80 -12.40 -1.43
C ARG A 325 2.91 -11.61 -0.13
N LEU A 326 2.07 -11.88 0.86
CA LEU A 326 2.16 -11.27 2.19
C LEU A 326 3.49 -11.58 2.89
N ARG A 327 4.15 -12.69 2.53
CA ARG A 327 5.48 -13.05 3.06
C ARG A 327 6.61 -12.15 2.56
N LEU A 328 6.39 -11.44 1.44
CA LEU A 328 7.37 -10.58 0.76
C LEU A 328 7.16 -9.09 1.03
N LYS A 329 6.34 -8.75 2.03
CA LYS A 329 6.03 -7.36 2.42
C LYS A 329 7.07 -6.82 3.43
N GLU A 330 6.71 -5.77 4.17
CA GLU A 330 7.54 -5.14 5.22
C GLU A 330 7.97 -6.15 6.29
N SER A 331 7.09 -7.10 6.58
CA SER A 331 7.35 -8.31 7.36
C SER A 331 6.88 -9.53 6.55
N ASP A 332 7.15 -10.76 7.03
CA ASP A 332 6.31 -11.91 6.67
C ASP A 332 4.99 -11.74 7.44
N ARG A 333 4.01 -11.07 6.79
CA ARG A 333 2.73 -10.74 7.43
C ARG A 333 1.95 -11.97 7.88
N ILE A 334 2.09 -13.10 7.17
CA ILE A 334 1.43 -14.35 7.56
C ILE A 334 2.03 -14.86 8.87
N ALA A 335 3.35 -15.03 8.90
CA ALA A 335 4.03 -15.53 10.10
C ALA A 335 3.84 -14.57 11.29
N ALA A 336 3.93 -13.26 11.07
CA ALA A 336 3.72 -12.26 12.10
C ALA A 336 2.30 -12.34 12.69
N MET A 337 1.27 -12.37 11.84
CA MET A 337 -0.11 -12.45 12.31
C MET A 337 -0.40 -13.80 12.98
N GLU A 338 0.08 -14.91 12.44
CA GLU A 338 -0.05 -16.22 13.12
C GLU A 338 0.55 -16.20 14.53
N GLN A 339 1.75 -15.67 14.67
CA GLN A 339 2.44 -15.58 15.95
C GLN A 339 1.65 -14.72 16.95
N GLU A 340 1.22 -13.54 16.53
CA GLU A 340 0.60 -12.58 17.45
C GLU A 340 -0.86 -12.94 17.75
N LEU A 341 -1.64 -13.42 16.79
CA LEU A 341 -3.03 -13.83 17.00
C LEU A 341 -3.15 -15.06 17.91
N ARG A 342 -2.20 -15.99 17.82
CA ARG A 342 -2.16 -17.16 18.75
C ARG A 342 -1.95 -16.76 20.20
N LYS A 343 -1.29 -15.65 20.49
CA LYS A 343 -1.16 -15.14 21.87
C LYS A 343 -2.51 -14.76 22.48
N PHE A 344 -3.49 -14.39 21.67
CA PHE A 344 -4.87 -14.15 22.07
C PHE A 344 -5.75 -15.41 22.10
N GLY A 345 -5.20 -16.59 21.79
CA GLY A 345 -5.96 -17.83 21.65
C GLY A 345 -6.57 -18.02 20.27
N GLY A 346 -6.11 -17.27 19.26
CA GLY A 346 -6.62 -17.36 17.88
C GLY A 346 -6.28 -18.69 17.18
N ASP A 347 -7.29 -19.36 16.61
CA ASP A 347 -7.11 -20.53 15.72
C ASP A 347 -6.86 -20.04 14.29
N ILE A 348 -5.60 -19.91 13.94
CA ILE A 348 -5.12 -19.50 12.63
C ILE A 348 -4.03 -20.46 12.14
N ARG A 349 -4.10 -20.82 10.86
CA ARG A 349 -3.13 -21.69 10.19
C ARG A 349 -2.89 -21.21 8.77
N SER A 350 -1.66 -21.34 8.29
CA SER A 350 -1.31 -21.13 6.89
C SER A 350 -0.74 -22.40 6.26
N ASP A 351 -1.11 -22.61 5.01
CA ASP A 351 -0.53 -23.63 4.14
C ASP A 351 -0.26 -23.01 2.76
N GLY A 352 1.02 -22.91 2.41
CA GLY A 352 1.45 -22.22 1.19
C GLY A 352 0.94 -20.77 1.13
N GLY A 353 0.10 -20.49 0.17
CA GLY A 353 -0.54 -19.19 -0.05
C GLY A 353 -1.97 -19.08 0.50
N THR A 354 -2.44 -20.03 1.31
CA THR A 354 -3.77 -20.01 1.92
C THR A 354 -3.64 -19.83 3.43
N VAL A 355 -4.47 -18.95 4.00
CA VAL A 355 -4.61 -18.77 5.44
C VAL A 355 -6.04 -19.11 5.85
N THR A 356 -6.17 -19.98 6.85
CA THR A 356 -7.45 -20.41 7.41
C THR A 356 -7.57 -19.89 8.84
N VAL A 357 -8.67 -19.22 9.13
CA VAL A 357 -8.95 -18.65 10.46
C VAL A 357 -10.31 -19.13 10.93
N ARG A 358 -10.40 -19.55 12.19
CA ARG A 358 -11.65 -19.97 12.82
C ARG A 358 -12.03 -19.08 13.97
N ARG A 359 -13.34 -18.97 14.21
CA ARG A 359 -13.83 -18.29 15.40
C ARG A 359 -13.15 -18.83 16.66
N SER A 360 -12.67 -17.92 17.50
CA SER A 360 -11.86 -18.27 18.66
C SER A 360 -12.42 -17.64 19.94
N ALA A 361 -12.27 -18.35 21.05
CA ALA A 361 -12.51 -17.81 22.39
C ALA A 361 -11.28 -16.99 22.79
N LEU A 362 -11.32 -15.69 22.50
CA LEU A 362 -10.20 -14.78 22.71
C LEU A 362 -10.01 -14.46 24.19
N HIS A 363 -8.77 -14.31 24.62
CA HIS A 363 -8.35 -13.94 25.97
C HIS A 363 -7.22 -12.90 25.91
N PRO A 364 -6.87 -12.22 27.01
CA PRO A 364 -5.70 -11.34 27.05
C PRO A 364 -4.45 -12.06 26.52
N PRO A 365 -3.57 -11.37 25.78
CA PRO A 365 -2.46 -12.04 25.13
C PRO A 365 -1.50 -12.69 26.13
N ALA A 366 -1.05 -13.90 25.84
CA ALA A 366 -0.14 -14.70 26.66
C ALA A 366 1.32 -14.19 26.61
N GLY A 367 1.53 -12.88 26.56
CA GLY A 367 2.84 -12.24 26.52
C GLY A 367 2.83 -10.97 25.69
N PRO A 368 3.95 -10.24 25.62
CA PRO A 368 4.05 -9.00 24.89
C PRO A 368 3.81 -9.23 23.39
N LEU A 369 3.08 -8.29 22.76
CA LEU A 369 2.87 -8.28 21.33
C LEU A 369 3.98 -7.47 20.65
N TRP A 370 4.28 -7.87 19.41
CA TRP A 370 5.29 -7.22 18.60
C TRP A 370 4.71 -6.77 17.25
N GLY A 371 4.96 -5.52 16.88
CA GLY A 371 4.48 -4.94 15.63
C GLY A 371 5.26 -5.37 14.38
N HIS A 372 6.32 -6.18 14.52
CA HIS A 372 7.15 -6.73 13.42
C HIS A 372 7.67 -5.66 12.44
N ASN A 373 7.83 -4.43 12.91
CA ASN A 373 8.16 -3.27 12.06
C ASN A 373 7.18 -3.11 10.88
N ASP A 374 5.91 -3.49 11.06
CA ASP A 374 4.87 -3.46 10.02
C ASP A 374 3.62 -2.75 10.54
N HIS A 375 3.28 -1.64 9.90
CA HIS A 375 2.12 -0.83 10.28
C HIS A 375 0.81 -1.60 10.25
N ARG A 376 0.64 -2.54 9.29
CA ARG A 376 -0.59 -3.33 9.18
C ARG A 376 -0.73 -4.36 10.30
N VAL A 377 0.38 -4.91 10.78
CA VAL A 377 0.39 -5.78 11.95
C VAL A 377 -0.03 -4.97 13.19
N VAL A 378 0.60 -3.83 13.44
CA VAL A 378 0.26 -2.95 14.59
C VAL A 378 -1.21 -2.55 14.57
N MET A 379 -1.71 -2.06 13.42
CA MET A 379 -3.10 -1.62 13.28
C MET A 379 -4.10 -2.77 13.44
N SER A 380 -3.79 -3.96 12.91
CA SER A 380 -4.64 -5.15 13.07
C SER A 380 -4.73 -5.61 14.50
N LEU A 381 -3.60 -5.66 15.22
CA LEU A 381 -3.58 -6.04 16.65
C LEU A 381 -4.32 -5.02 17.52
N THR A 382 -4.22 -3.74 17.20
CA THR A 382 -4.99 -2.68 17.88
C THR A 382 -6.49 -2.89 17.69
N VAL A 383 -6.93 -3.16 16.46
CA VAL A 383 -8.35 -3.44 16.16
C VAL A 383 -8.82 -4.71 16.87
N LEU A 384 -8.00 -5.78 16.89
CA LEU A 384 -8.33 -7.02 17.60
C LEU A 384 -8.57 -6.77 19.07
N ALA A 385 -7.61 -6.13 19.77
CA ALA A 385 -7.70 -5.87 21.19
C ALA A 385 -8.91 -5.00 21.53
N ALA A 386 -9.15 -3.92 20.77
CA ALA A 386 -10.28 -3.04 20.93
C ALA A 386 -11.63 -3.76 20.70
N ALA A 387 -11.73 -4.53 19.61
CA ALA A 387 -12.96 -5.25 19.26
C ALA A 387 -13.30 -6.38 20.25
N ALA A 388 -12.28 -7.04 20.79
CA ALA A 388 -12.46 -8.09 21.80
C ALA A 388 -12.66 -7.53 23.22
N GLY A 389 -12.45 -6.22 23.45
CA GLY A 389 -12.48 -5.62 24.79
C GLY A 389 -11.36 -6.14 25.68
N LEU A 390 -10.19 -6.44 25.12
CA LEU A 390 -9.06 -7.05 25.83
C LEU A 390 -7.92 -6.05 26.03
N PRO A 391 -7.24 -6.05 27.18
CA PRO A 391 -6.04 -5.25 27.35
C PRO A 391 -4.89 -5.85 26.51
N ALA A 392 -4.10 -4.98 25.90
CA ALA A 392 -2.93 -5.40 25.13
C ALA A 392 -1.86 -4.32 25.10
N GLU A 393 -0.60 -4.74 25.00
CA GLU A 393 0.55 -3.87 24.77
C GLU A 393 1.27 -4.32 23.48
N ILE A 394 1.49 -3.38 22.55
CA ILE A 394 2.10 -3.64 21.26
C ILE A 394 3.39 -2.84 21.15
N ALA A 395 4.53 -3.51 21.24
CA ALA A 395 5.83 -2.90 20.99
C ALA A 395 6.09 -2.71 19.49
N GLY A 396 6.91 -1.73 19.12
CA GLY A 396 7.18 -1.38 17.73
C GLY A 396 6.01 -0.62 17.07
N ALA A 397 5.19 0.03 17.86
CA ALA A 397 3.98 0.73 17.42
C ALA A 397 4.27 1.98 16.55
N GLU A 398 5.51 2.50 16.56
CA GLU A 398 5.96 3.56 15.65
C GLU A 398 5.85 3.19 14.16
N ALA A 399 5.75 1.92 13.84
CA ALA A 399 5.60 1.44 12.47
C ALA A 399 4.37 2.04 11.74
N VAL A 400 3.34 2.50 12.47
CA VAL A 400 2.18 3.18 11.87
C VAL A 400 2.57 4.46 11.10
N ALA A 401 3.68 5.10 11.48
CA ALA A 401 4.18 6.30 10.81
C ALA A 401 4.57 6.08 9.33
N LYS A 402 4.77 4.83 8.91
CA LYS A 402 5.06 4.48 7.51
C LYS A 402 3.91 4.80 6.56
N SER A 403 2.66 4.73 7.06
CA SER A 403 1.48 4.88 6.22
C SER A 403 0.36 5.72 6.82
N TRP A 404 0.17 5.68 8.15
CA TRP A 404 -0.87 6.43 8.85
C TRP A 404 -0.38 6.91 10.22
N PRO A 405 0.42 7.99 10.26
CA PRO A 405 0.95 8.53 11.53
C PRO A 405 -0.16 8.88 12.56
N GLY A 406 -1.33 9.31 12.07
CA GLY A 406 -2.49 9.67 12.90
C GLY A 406 -3.36 8.49 13.35
N PHE A 407 -2.97 7.24 13.12
CA PHE A 407 -3.81 6.06 13.38
C PHE A 407 -4.34 5.99 14.81
N PHE A 408 -3.50 6.13 15.84
CA PHE A 408 -3.96 6.06 17.23
C PHE A 408 -4.87 7.22 17.62
N ALA A 409 -4.66 8.42 17.05
CA ALA A 409 -5.58 9.54 17.23
C ALA A 409 -6.95 9.26 16.60
N ALA A 410 -6.97 8.67 15.41
CA ALA A 410 -8.21 8.24 14.74
C ALA A 410 -8.94 7.15 15.55
N MET A 411 -8.21 6.19 16.12
CA MET A 411 -8.81 5.17 16.99
C MET A 411 -9.43 5.78 18.25
N ARG A 412 -8.74 6.73 18.91
CA ARG A 412 -9.31 7.48 20.07
C ARG A 412 -10.57 8.26 19.69
N GLN A 413 -10.61 8.87 18.49
CA GLN A 413 -11.81 9.55 18.00
C GLN A 413 -13.03 8.62 17.91
N LEU A 414 -12.81 7.33 17.68
CA LEU A 414 -13.85 6.30 17.67
C LEU A 414 -14.15 5.70 19.06
N GLY A 415 -13.55 6.23 20.12
CA GLY A 415 -13.76 5.74 21.50
C GLY A 415 -12.87 4.58 21.88
N VAL A 416 -11.85 4.22 21.09
CA VAL A 416 -10.88 3.19 21.47
C VAL A 416 -9.94 3.77 22.54
N GLU A 417 -9.85 3.10 23.68
CA GLU A 417 -8.93 3.45 24.77
C GLU A 417 -7.50 2.99 24.38
N VAL A 418 -6.75 3.88 23.75
CA VAL A 418 -5.37 3.61 23.32
C VAL A 418 -4.44 4.77 23.65
N GLU A 419 -3.34 4.45 24.33
CA GLU A 419 -2.22 5.37 24.62
C GLU A 419 -0.95 4.87 23.91
N SER A 420 -0.06 5.79 23.59
CA SER A 420 1.25 5.44 23.03
C SER A 420 2.34 6.21 23.77
N TYR A 421 3.42 5.52 24.11
CA TYR A 421 4.55 6.09 24.85
C TYR A 421 5.89 5.60 24.29
N ALA A 422 6.95 6.37 24.52
CA ALA A 422 8.30 5.94 24.20
C ALA A 422 8.62 4.71 25.05
N GLY A 423 9.04 3.62 24.41
CA GLY A 423 9.48 2.39 25.09
C GLY A 423 10.92 2.49 25.50
#